data_2f703c238c804bbd495081a375391d55
#
_entry.id   2f703c238c804bbd495081a375391d55
#
_cell.length_a   1.000
_cell.length_b   1.000
_cell.length_c   1.000
_cell.angle_alpha   90.00
_cell.angle_beta   90.00
_cell.angle_gamma   90.00
#
_symmetry.space_group_name_H-M   'P 1'
#
loop_
_entity.id
_entity.type
_entity.pdbx_description
1 polymer ?
#
loop_
_entity_poly.entity_id
_entity_poly.type
_entity_poly.pdbx_seq_one_letter_code
_entity_poly.pdbx_strand_id
1 'polypeptide(L)'
;MSMVVNSGIIDLLCVEESQDFEGLYILPWEAHIGAEEFDEASFLNWVDWVRTSDFRGRPARVILVGDTFEFATKDSIGDVFTQKMPPEDQMKWAADKLSIISDKVYGVLDGNHEWRVTKNTSLQPGWWLADKLGVPYFSGGQAVMKVRLGKGYNGKPVCYILHVAHGSSGARTSGGKLLAAHRMIDVVANADVYISGHSHGHTADRVDRIVVDPQNNTVRNEKLYVVLAGSFLSYAGYAKRAAMAPLGTGCPRIRLDGKRKDVHISV
;
A
#
# COMPACT_ATOMS: atom_id res chain seq x y z
N MET A 1 7.58 17.87 2.73
CA MET A 1 6.62 18.28 3.79
C MET A 1 5.32 17.54 3.54
N SER A 2 4.71 16.96 4.58
CA SER A 2 3.42 16.26 4.46
C SER A 2 2.39 16.86 5.40
N MET A 3 1.11 16.83 4.99
CA MET A 3 -0.01 17.31 5.77
C MET A 3 -1.22 16.38 5.53
N VAL A 4 -1.86 15.96 6.61
CA VAL A 4 -3.12 15.20 6.54
C VAL A 4 -4.30 16.18 6.63
N VAL A 5 -5.22 16.08 5.69
CA VAL A 5 -6.49 16.80 5.69
C VAL A 5 -7.61 15.79 5.95
N ASN A 6 -8.23 15.89 7.09
CA ASN A 6 -9.43 15.09 7.39
C ASN A 6 -10.65 15.75 6.73
N SER A 7 -11.20 15.11 5.71
CA SER A 7 -12.34 15.64 4.97
C SER A 7 -13.70 15.21 5.54
N GLY A 8 -13.71 14.33 6.54
CA GLY A 8 -14.92 13.68 7.03
C GLY A 8 -15.49 12.60 6.11
N ILE A 9 -14.89 12.38 4.94
CA ILE A 9 -15.26 11.34 3.96
C ILE A 9 -14.13 10.31 3.83
N ILE A 10 -12.97 10.74 3.34
CA ILE A 10 -11.73 9.96 3.25
C ILE A 10 -10.58 10.90 3.58
N ASP A 11 -9.61 10.45 4.37
CA ASP A 11 -8.44 11.24 4.69
C ASP A 11 -7.58 11.49 3.45
N LEU A 12 -7.11 12.73 3.31
CA LEU A 12 -6.24 13.16 2.22
C LEU A 12 -4.86 13.50 2.75
N LEU A 13 -3.84 12.74 2.37
CA LEU A 13 -2.44 13.07 2.59
C LEU A 13 -1.93 13.94 1.45
N CYS A 14 -1.49 15.16 1.75
CA CYS A 14 -0.79 16.01 0.80
C CYS A 14 0.71 15.92 1.04
N VAL A 15 1.47 15.52 0.03
CA VAL A 15 2.93 15.36 0.08
C VAL A 15 3.59 16.26 -0.95
N GLU A 16 4.55 17.06 -0.50
CA GLU A 16 5.47 17.83 -1.35
C GLU A 16 6.85 17.20 -1.26
N GLU A 17 7.28 16.52 -2.29
CA GLU A 17 8.61 15.96 -2.45
C GLU A 17 9.56 16.95 -3.14
N SER A 18 10.85 16.64 -3.20
CA SER A 18 11.84 17.51 -3.83
C SER A 18 11.54 17.74 -5.31
N GLN A 19 11.79 18.97 -5.76
CA GLN A 19 11.76 19.33 -7.18
C GLN A 19 12.93 18.74 -7.96
N ASP A 20 13.99 18.29 -7.28
CA ASP A 20 15.15 17.67 -7.89
C ASP A 20 14.95 16.17 -8.18
N PHE A 21 13.84 15.58 -7.69
CA PHE A 21 13.57 14.19 -7.95
C PHE A 21 13.16 13.95 -9.41
N GLU A 22 13.92 13.11 -10.11
CA GLU A 22 13.56 12.65 -11.45
C GLU A 22 12.37 11.70 -11.47
N GLY A 23 12.04 11.12 -10.34
CA GLY A 23 10.92 10.23 -10.13
C GLY A 23 10.86 9.76 -8.68
N LEU A 24 9.82 9.01 -8.34
CA LEU A 24 9.58 8.51 -7.00
C LEU A 24 9.03 7.08 -7.10
N TYR A 25 9.58 6.16 -6.33
CA TYR A 25 9.01 4.82 -6.17
C TYR A 25 8.04 4.79 -5.01
N ILE A 26 6.82 4.34 -5.26
CA ILE A 26 5.81 4.02 -4.24
C ILE A 26 5.79 2.51 -4.08
N LEU A 27 5.93 2.04 -2.84
CA LEU A 27 6.04 0.64 -2.45
C LEU A 27 4.90 0.29 -1.48
N PRO A 28 3.74 -0.13 -2.00
CA PRO A 28 2.65 -0.59 -1.14
C PRO A 28 2.89 -2.05 -0.74
N TRP A 29 2.62 -2.40 0.53
CA TRP A 29 2.81 -3.77 1.00
C TRP A 29 1.93 -4.14 2.19
N GLU A 30 1.76 -5.45 2.38
CA GLU A 30 1.22 -6.12 3.55
C GLU A 30 2.15 -7.28 3.92
N ALA A 31 2.25 -7.66 5.22
CA ALA A 31 3.27 -8.61 5.65
C ALA A 31 2.72 -9.81 6.41
N HIS A 32 1.66 -9.64 7.19
CA HIS A 32 1.19 -10.67 8.14
C HIS A 32 2.30 -11.10 9.11
N ILE A 33 3.00 -10.12 9.70
CA ILE A 33 4.07 -10.38 10.67
C ILE A 33 3.52 -11.27 11.79
N GLY A 34 4.20 -12.40 12.03
CA GLY A 34 3.77 -13.41 12.98
C GLY A 34 3.06 -14.61 12.36
N ALA A 35 2.64 -14.57 11.11
CA ALA A 35 2.12 -15.75 10.42
C ALA A 35 3.19 -16.83 10.27
N GLU A 36 2.74 -18.09 10.21
CA GLU A 36 3.63 -19.23 9.87
C GLU A 36 4.30 -19.01 8.50
N GLU A 37 3.56 -18.43 7.57
CA GLU A 37 3.97 -18.19 6.20
C GLU A 37 4.81 -16.92 6.01
N PHE A 38 4.94 -16.07 7.02
CA PHE A 38 5.71 -14.83 6.90
C PHE A 38 7.17 -15.11 6.52
N ASP A 39 7.57 -14.58 5.36
CA ASP A 39 8.94 -14.65 4.86
C ASP A 39 9.76 -13.48 5.41
N GLU A 40 10.23 -13.66 6.65
CA GLU A 40 11.01 -12.67 7.38
C GLU A 40 12.29 -12.27 6.63
N ALA A 41 12.96 -13.24 6.02
CA ALA A 41 14.22 -12.98 5.33
C ALA A 41 14.01 -12.05 4.11
N SER A 42 13.01 -12.33 3.28
CA SER A 42 12.65 -11.47 2.16
C SER A 42 12.20 -10.10 2.62
N PHE A 43 11.43 -10.01 3.71
CA PHE A 43 11.00 -8.75 4.27
C PHE A 43 12.18 -7.89 4.78
N LEU A 44 13.11 -8.48 5.55
CA LEU A 44 14.27 -7.74 6.05
C LEU A 44 15.21 -7.30 4.93
N ASN A 45 15.43 -8.12 3.91
CA ASN A 45 16.17 -7.74 2.71
C ASN A 45 15.50 -6.56 1.98
N TRP A 46 14.16 -6.57 1.91
CA TRP A 46 13.41 -5.47 1.31
C TRP A 46 13.53 -4.18 2.16
N VAL A 47 13.44 -4.27 3.49
CA VAL A 47 13.63 -3.11 4.39
C VAL A 47 15.02 -2.50 4.20
N ASP A 48 16.07 -3.33 4.13
CA ASP A 48 17.44 -2.84 3.87
C ASP A 48 17.57 -2.20 2.49
N TRP A 49 16.95 -2.79 1.47
CA TRP A 49 16.88 -2.21 0.14
C TRP A 49 16.17 -0.84 0.15
N VAL A 50 15.04 -0.70 0.84
CA VAL A 50 14.33 0.58 0.99
C VAL A 50 15.21 1.60 1.69
N ARG A 51 15.89 1.20 2.78
CA ARG A 51 16.79 2.06 3.55
C ARG A 51 17.88 2.68 2.68
N THR A 52 18.47 1.87 1.82
CA THR A 52 19.61 2.26 0.97
C THR A 52 19.21 2.82 -0.40
N SER A 53 17.91 2.73 -0.76
CA SER A 53 17.43 3.14 -2.08
C SER A 53 17.47 4.65 -2.27
N ASP A 54 18.35 5.08 -3.13
CA ASP A 54 18.34 6.40 -3.78
C ASP A 54 18.86 6.24 -5.21
N PHE A 55 17.97 5.74 -6.08
CA PHE A 55 18.32 5.42 -7.45
C PHE A 55 18.37 6.68 -8.31
N ARG A 56 19.52 7.39 -8.30
CA ARG A 56 19.75 8.53 -9.20
C ARG A 56 18.64 9.58 -9.10
N GLY A 57 18.39 10.10 -7.88
CA GLY A 57 17.32 11.08 -7.64
C GLY A 57 15.91 10.50 -7.75
N ARG A 58 15.74 9.20 -7.51
CA ARG A 58 14.46 8.48 -7.47
C ARG A 58 14.32 7.70 -6.17
N PRO A 59 14.07 8.37 -5.05
CA PRO A 59 13.91 7.70 -3.76
C PRO A 59 12.68 6.80 -3.72
N ALA A 60 12.63 5.90 -2.72
CA ALA A 60 11.47 5.10 -2.41
C ALA A 60 10.65 5.71 -1.28
N ARG A 61 9.33 5.52 -1.34
CA ARG A 61 8.38 5.76 -0.25
C ARG A 61 7.49 4.53 -0.08
N VAL A 62 7.14 4.29 1.15
CA VAL A 62 6.46 3.07 1.59
C VAL A 62 5.04 3.42 2.05
N ILE A 63 4.08 2.56 1.74
CA ILE A 63 2.71 2.64 2.25
C ILE A 63 2.34 1.28 2.83
N LEU A 64 1.94 1.26 4.11
CA LEU A 64 1.40 0.07 4.75
C LEU A 64 -0.09 0.01 4.45
N VAL A 65 -0.50 -0.99 3.66
CA VAL A 65 -1.87 -1.07 3.15
C VAL A 65 -2.80 -1.96 3.98
N GLY A 66 -2.47 -2.15 5.26
CA GLY A 66 -3.16 -3.03 6.19
C GLY A 66 -2.57 -4.43 6.23
N ASP A 67 -3.12 -5.29 7.07
CA ASP A 67 -2.65 -6.65 7.33
C ASP A 67 -1.13 -6.70 7.56
N THR A 68 -0.64 -5.72 8.33
CA THR A 68 0.76 -5.66 8.78
C THR A 68 1.06 -6.81 9.72
N PHE A 69 0.10 -7.17 10.56
CA PHE A 69 0.19 -8.20 11.58
C PHE A 69 -0.68 -9.41 11.23
N GLU A 70 -0.32 -10.59 11.73
CA GLU A 70 -1.18 -11.77 11.60
C GLU A 70 -2.36 -11.73 12.57
N PHE A 71 -2.10 -11.51 13.84
CA PHE A 71 -3.11 -11.47 14.90
C PHE A 71 -4.18 -12.57 14.80
N ALA A 72 -3.78 -13.81 14.56
CA ALA A 72 -4.74 -14.91 14.58
C ALA A 72 -5.41 -15.01 15.95
N THR A 73 -6.72 -15.12 15.95
CA THR A 73 -7.58 -15.30 17.11
C THR A 73 -8.40 -16.58 16.98
N LYS A 74 -9.09 -16.99 18.02
CA LYS A 74 -9.94 -18.19 17.99
C LYS A 74 -11.03 -18.14 16.90
N ASP A 75 -11.42 -16.93 16.51
CA ASP A 75 -12.48 -16.68 15.52
C ASP A 75 -11.90 -16.42 14.10
N SER A 76 -10.58 -16.50 13.93
CA SER A 76 -9.94 -16.29 12.63
C SER A 76 -9.80 -17.61 11.86
N ILE A 77 -9.65 -17.49 10.52
CA ILE A 77 -9.32 -18.64 9.66
C ILE A 77 -7.90 -19.15 9.94
N GLY A 78 -6.99 -18.26 10.35
CA GLY A 78 -5.62 -18.59 10.76
C GLY A 78 -5.61 -19.34 12.09
N ASP A 79 -4.65 -20.25 12.23
CA ASP A 79 -4.48 -21.04 13.44
C ASP A 79 -3.68 -20.26 14.48
N VAL A 80 -4.29 -20.03 15.64
CA VAL A 80 -3.65 -19.33 16.78
C VAL A 80 -2.37 -20.03 17.24
N PHE A 81 -2.32 -21.34 17.12
CA PHE A 81 -1.18 -22.14 17.63
C PHE A 81 0.01 -22.21 16.67
N THR A 82 -0.16 -21.81 15.42
CA THR A 82 0.92 -21.80 14.42
C THR A 82 1.56 -20.42 14.23
N GLN A 83 1.08 -19.40 14.95
CA GLN A 83 1.74 -18.09 14.94
C GLN A 83 3.18 -18.18 15.46
N LYS A 84 4.13 -17.57 14.74
CA LYS A 84 5.54 -17.54 15.12
C LYS A 84 5.82 -16.71 16.38
N MET A 85 4.94 -15.75 16.68
CA MET A 85 5.06 -14.87 17.84
C MET A 85 3.69 -14.38 18.31
N PRO A 86 3.51 -14.11 19.61
CA PRO A 86 2.26 -13.57 20.15
C PRO A 86 2.00 -12.14 19.64
N PRO A 87 0.74 -11.63 19.67
CA PRO A 87 0.36 -10.32 19.13
C PRO A 87 1.21 -9.15 19.62
N GLU A 88 1.56 -9.10 20.89
CA GLU A 88 2.40 -8.04 21.45
C GLU A 88 3.79 -8.01 20.82
N ASP A 89 4.40 -9.19 20.62
CA ASP A 89 5.73 -9.31 20.03
C ASP A 89 5.69 -8.99 18.53
N GLN A 90 4.59 -9.31 17.82
CA GLN A 90 4.38 -8.87 16.43
C GLN A 90 4.46 -7.35 16.32
N MET A 91 3.78 -6.64 17.23
CA MET A 91 3.78 -5.17 17.25
C MET A 91 5.17 -4.60 17.54
N LYS A 92 5.85 -5.11 18.56
CA LYS A 92 7.21 -4.67 18.94
C LYS A 92 8.21 -4.91 17.83
N TRP A 93 8.17 -6.10 17.25
CA TRP A 93 9.05 -6.49 16.15
C TRP A 93 8.86 -5.59 14.92
N ALA A 94 7.60 -5.33 14.52
CA ALA A 94 7.30 -4.46 13.39
C ALA A 94 7.81 -3.02 13.64
N ALA A 95 7.56 -2.46 14.82
CA ALA A 95 8.03 -1.13 15.17
C ALA A 95 9.56 -1.04 15.14
N ASP A 96 10.27 -2.04 15.68
CA ASP A 96 11.74 -2.12 15.65
C ASP A 96 12.27 -2.14 14.20
N LYS A 97 11.75 -3.06 13.37
CA LYS A 97 12.26 -3.23 12.00
C LYS A 97 11.89 -2.08 11.07
N LEU A 98 10.72 -1.49 11.21
CA LEU A 98 10.28 -0.37 10.36
C LEU A 98 10.81 0.98 10.82
N SER A 99 11.25 1.13 12.06
CA SER A 99 11.83 2.39 12.57
C SER A 99 12.99 2.90 11.73
N ILE A 100 13.79 2.00 11.17
CA ILE A 100 14.97 2.33 10.35
C ILE A 100 14.64 2.94 8.98
N ILE A 101 13.38 2.86 8.55
CA ILE A 101 12.86 3.44 7.30
C ILE A 101 11.66 4.36 7.56
N SER A 102 11.40 4.76 8.80
CA SER A 102 10.21 5.54 9.17
C SER A 102 10.11 6.87 8.42
N ASP A 103 11.25 7.50 8.10
CA ASP A 103 11.35 8.71 7.28
C ASP A 103 10.85 8.53 5.83
N LYS A 104 10.72 7.28 5.39
CA LYS A 104 10.25 6.90 4.05
C LYS A 104 8.79 6.41 4.05
N VAL A 105 8.16 6.28 5.21
CA VAL A 105 6.79 5.80 5.33
C VAL A 105 5.81 6.96 5.19
N TYR A 106 4.90 6.86 4.22
CA TYR A 106 3.84 7.86 4.02
C TYR A 106 2.67 7.68 4.99
N GLY A 107 2.45 6.47 5.46
CA GLY A 107 1.42 6.20 6.44
C GLY A 107 1.03 4.74 6.56
N VAL A 108 0.16 4.48 7.54
CA VAL A 108 -0.32 3.16 7.93
C VAL A 108 -1.84 3.12 7.79
N LEU A 109 -2.35 2.10 7.11
CA LEU A 109 -3.75 1.72 7.07
C LEU A 109 -3.96 0.47 7.92
N ASP A 110 -5.19 0.29 8.42
CA ASP A 110 -5.62 -1.00 8.98
C ASP A 110 -6.15 -1.92 7.89
N GLY A 111 -5.89 -3.21 8.04
CA GLY A 111 -6.55 -4.28 7.33
C GLY A 111 -7.57 -5.01 8.20
N ASN A 112 -8.07 -6.13 7.71
CA ASN A 112 -9.04 -6.94 8.46
C ASN A 112 -8.38 -7.67 9.65
N HIS A 113 -7.07 -7.87 9.64
CA HIS A 113 -6.34 -8.46 10.76
C HIS A 113 -6.22 -7.49 11.95
N GLU A 114 -5.89 -6.23 11.72
CA GLU A 114 -5.93 -5.19 12.75
C GLU A 114 -7.37 -4.96 13.25
N TRP A 115 -8.34 -4.91 12.32
CA TRP A 115 -9.73 -4.68 12.65
C TRP A 115 -10.33 -5.77 13.55
N ARG A 116 -9.91 -7.05 13.40
CA ARG A 116 -10.39 -8.12 14.29
C ARG A 116 -9.96 -7.92 15.75
N VAL A 117 -8.80 -7.32 15.98
CA VAL A 117 -8.36 -6.95 17.33
C VAL A 117 -9.12 -5.72 17.83
N THR A 118 -9.22 -4.69 17.00
CA THR A 118 -9.88 -3.44 17.36
C THR A 118 -11.33 -3.65 17.80
N LYS A 119 -12.12 -4.39 17.04
CA LYS A 119 -13.54 -4.64 17.38
C LYS A 119 -13.75 -5.45 18.67
N ASN A 120 -12.76 -6.26 19.07
CA ASN A 120 -12.87 -7.12 20.24
C ASN A 120 -12.25 -6.52 21.52
N THR A 121 -11.34 -5.55 21.37
CA THR A 121 -10.54 -5.04 22.50
C THR A 121 -10.46 -3.53 22.59
N SER A 122 -10.91 -2.80 21.56
CA SER A 122 -10.67 -1.36 21.34
C SER A 122 -9.20 -0.96 21.17
N LEU A 123 -8.26 -1.90 21.16
CA LEU A 123 -6.88 -1.63 20.80
C LEU A 123 -6.81 -1.38 19.28
N GLN A 124 -6.09 -0.34 18.88
CA GLN A 124 -5.88 0.03 17.46
C GLN A 124 -4.42 -0.23 17.06
N PRO A 125 -4.08 -1.42 16.57
CA PRO A 125 -2.69 -1.79 16.30
C PRO A 125 -2.02 -0.93 15.21
N GLY A 126 -2.75 -0.59 14.16
CA GLY A 126 -2.23 0.28 13.10
C GLY A 126 -1.96 1.71 13.60
N TRP A 127 -2.86 2.27 14.41
CA TRP A 127 -2.61 3.56 15.05
C TRP A 127 -1.37 3.51 15.97
N TRP A 128 -1.26 2.45 16.78
CA TRP A 128 -0.12 2.27 17.67
C TRP A 128 1.20 2.20 16.90
N LEU A 129 1.23 1.46 15.78
CA LEU A 129 2.41 1.38 14.92
C LEU A 129 2.74 2.74 14.29
N ALA A 130 1.75 3.43 13.77
CA ALA A 130 1.93 4.77 13.19
C ALA A 130 2.49 5.76 14.21
N ASP A 131 1.99 5.73 15.45
CA ASP A 131 2.51 6.54 16.57
C ASP A 131 3.99 6.22 16.86
N LYS A 132 4.36 4.93 16.93
CA LYS A 132 5.74 4.50 17.14
C LYS A 132 6.70 4.91 16.02
N LEU A 133 6.21 4.93 14.79
CA LEU A 133 7.00 5.35 13.63
C LEU A 133 6.98 6.86 13.42
N GLY A 134 6.10 7.61 14.10
CA GLY A 134 5.91 9.05 13.90
C GLY A 134 5.33 9.40 12.52
N VAL A 135 4.44 8.57 11.98
CA VAL A 135 3.86 8.70 10.64
C VAL A 135 2.34 8.82 10.69
N PRO A 136 1.67 9.31 9.62
CA PRO A 136 0.22 9.37 9.55
C PRO A 136 -0.45 8.00 9.70
N TYR A 137 -1.57 7.98 10.41
CA TYR A 137 -2.50 6.85 10.47
C TYR A 137 -3.80 7.20 9.75
N PHE A 138 -4.31 6.28 8.95
CA PHE A 138 -5.56 6.43 8.20
C PHE A 138 -6.60 5.42 8.68
N SER A 139 -7.56 5.92 9.44
CA SER A 139 -8.65 5.10 9.95
C SER A 139 -9.58 4.64 8.82
N GLY A 140 -10.20 3.46 8.99
CA GLY A 140 -11.15 2.94 8.00
C GLY A 140 -10.52 2.24 6.81
N GLY A 141 -9.21 1.95 6.84
CA GLY A 141 -8.53 1.10 5.86
C GLY A 141 -8.42 1.68 4.45
N GLN A 142 -8.55 3.00 4.29
CA GLN A 142 -8.35 3.69 3.01
C GLN A 142 -7.87 5.14 3.18
N ALA A 143 -7.17 5.64 2.17
CA ALA A 143 -6.71 7.03 2.11
C ALA A 143 -6.56 7.49 0.65
N VAL A 144 -6.64 8.80 0.44
CA VAL A 144 -6.22 9.45 -0.81
C VAL A 144 -4.90 10.17 -0.55
N MET A 145 -3.96 10.04 -1.49
CA MET A 145 -2.67 10.71 -1.41
C MET A 145 -2.47 11.60 -2.62
N LYS A 146 -2.20 12.89 -2.38
CA LYS A 146 -1.77 13.85 -3.39
C LYS A 146 -0.26 14.02 -3.27
N VAL A 147 0.47 13.51 -4.24
CA VAL A 147 1.94 13.55 -4.28
C VAL A 147 2.38 14.51 -5.36
N ARG A 148 3.19 15.51 -4.99
CA ARG A 148 3.80 16.46 -5.91
C ARG A 148 5.31 16.30 -5.86
N LEU A 149 5.94 16.13 -7.01
CA LEU A 149 7.38 15.88 -7.10
C LEU A 149 7.97 16.42 -8.40
N GLY A 150 9.29 16.55 -8.40
CA GLY A 150 10.06 16.90 -9.59
C GLY A 150 9.74 18.30 -10.13
N LYS A 151 10.23 18.56 -11.32
CA LYS A 151 10.01 19.80 -12.04
C LYS A 151 9.59 19.47 -13.48
N GLY A 152 8.30 19.48 -13.73
CA GLY A 152 7.72 19.21 -15.04
C GLY A 152 8.19 20.21 -16.11
N TYR A 153 7.96 19.91 -17.36
CA TYR A 153 8.35 20.75 -18.49
C TYR A 153 7.84 22.20 -18.41
N ASN A 154 6.74 22.42 -17.69
CA ASN A 154 6.18 23.76 -17.43
C ASN A 154 6.78 24.46 -16.19
N GLY A 155 7.82 23.88 -15.59
CA GLY A 155 8.48 24.41 -14.39
C GLY A 155 7.74 24.18 -13.08
N LYS A 156 6.55 23.56 -13.10
CA LYS A 156 5.74 23.23 -11.90
C LYS A 156 5.94 21.77 -11.51
N PRO A 157 5.79 21.41 -10.22
CA PRO A 157 5.82 20.02 -9.79
C PRO A 157 4.76 19.18 -10.50
N VAL A 158 5.11 17.94 -10.83
CA VAL A 158 4.15 16.96 -11.36
C VAL A 158 3.29 16.47 -10.20
N CYS A 159 1.98 16.41 -10.40
CA CYS A 159 1.02 16.05 -9.37
C CYS A 159 0.35 14.71 -9.69
N TYR A 160 0.35 13.82 -8.73
CA TYR A 160 -0.30 12.50 -8.78
C TYR A 160 -1.30 12.36 -7.65
N ILE A 161 -2.43 11.71 -7.96
CA ILE A 161 -3.43 11.29 -6.98
C ILE A 161 -3.40 9.77 -6.91
N LEU A 162 -3.17 9.24 -5.70
CA LEU A 162 -3.23 7.82 -5.42
C LEU A 162 -4.41 7.54 -4.49
N HIS A 163 -5.25 6.57 -4.82
CA HIS A 163 -6.24 6.02 -3.90
C HIS A 163 -5.71 4.70 -3.38
N VAL A 164 -5.54 4.60 -2.08
CA VAL A 164 -5.00 3.42 -1.39
C VAL A 164 -6.08 2.85 -0.49
N ALA A 165 -6.34 1.56 -0.58
CA ALA A 165 -7.25 0.88 0.32
C ALA A 165 -6.77 -0.54 0.62
N HIS A 166 -7.05 -1.02 1.83
CA HIS A 166 -6.83 -2.43 2.13
C HIS A 166 -7.70 -3.30 1.21
N GLY A 167 -8.93 -2.88 0.99
CA GLY A 167 -9.86 -3.59 0.12
C GLY A 167 -10.47 -4.83 0.79
N SER A 168 -11.18 -5.60 -0.02
CA SER A 168 -11.73 -6.89 0.38
C SER A 168 -12.01 -7.74 -0.86
N SER A 169 -11.63 -9.02 -0.84
CA SER A 169 -11.91 -9.94 -1.95
C SER A 169 -11.80 -11.39 -1.51
N GLY A 170 -12.83 -12.17 -1.73
CA GLY A 170 -12.78 -13.63 -1.64
C GLY A 170 -12.33 -14.34 -2.93
N ALA A 171 -11.90 -13.60 -3.95
CA ALA A 171 -11.51 -14.16 -5.23
C ALA A 171 -10.21 -14.98 -5.13
N ARG A 172 -10.19 -16.15 -5.77
CA ARG A 172 -9.04 -17.06 -5.80
C ARG A 172 -8.18 -16.92 -7.05
N THR A 173 -8.74 -16.38 -8.13
CA THR A 173 -8.03 -16.17 -9.41
C THR A 173 -7.47 -14.75 -9.51
N SER A 174 -6.33 -14.57 -10.19
CA SER A 174 -5.72 -13.26 -10.40
C SER A 174 -6.68 -12.27 -11.07
N GLY A 175 -7.44 -12.71 -12.08
CA GLY A 175 -8.44 -11.86 -12.74
C GLY A 175 -9.57 -11.43 -11.80
N GLY A 176 -10.07 -12.33 -10.93
CA GLY A 176 -11.11 -12.00 -9.95
C GLY A 176 -10.61 -11.03 -8.88
N LYS A 177 -9.36 -11.17 -8.42
CA LYS A 177 -8.72 -10.24 -7.48
C LYS A 177 -8.58 -8.84 -8.09
N LEU A 178 -8.12 -8.78 -9.33
CA LEU A 178 -7.97 -7.51 -10.06
C LEU A 178 -9.33 -6.84 -10.30
N LEU A 179 -10.36 -7.60 -10.70
CA LEU A 179 -11.72 -7.08 -10.87
C LEU A 179 -12.29 -6.49 -9.58
N ALA A 180 -12.00 -7.10 -8.43
CA ALA A 180 -12.40 -6.54 -7.13
C ALA A 180 -11.71 -5.20 -6.87
N ALA A 181 -10.43 -5.07 -7.19
CA ALA A 181 -9.68 -3.82 -7.04
C ALA A 181 -10.16 -2.71 -8.00
N HIS A 182 -10.63 -3.05 -9.20
CA HIS A 182 -11.21 -2.09 -10.14
C HIS A 182 -12.40 -1.30 -9.57
N ARG A 183 -13.15 -1.87 -8.60
CA ARG A 183 -14.26 -1.17 -7.93
C ARG A 183 -13.82 0.08 -7.16
N MET A 184 -12.55 0.21 -6.86
CA MET A 184 -12.01 1.42 -6.23
C MET A 184 -12.16 2.66 -7.12
N ILE A 185 -12.27 2.48 -8.45
CA ILE A 185 -12.49 3.58 -9.41
C ILE A 185 -13.86 4.23 -9.18
N ASP A 186 -14.85 3.46 -8.71
CA ASP A 186 -16.19 3.96 -8.40
C ASP A 186 -16.23 4.75 -7.08
N VAL A 187 -15.21 4.57 -6.21
CA VAL A 187 -15.12 5.26 -4.92
C VAL A 187 -14.43 6.63 -5.07
N VAL A 188 -13.31 6.66 -5.78
CA VAL A 188 -12.55 7.90 -6.05
C VAL A 188 -12.37 8.03 -7.56
N ALA A 189 -13.09 8.94 -8.18
CA ALA A 189 -13.20 9.01 -9.65
C ALA A 189 -11.94 9.50 -10.38
N ASN A 190 -11.02 10.21 -9.72
CA ASN A 190 -9.93 10.95 -10.36
C ASN A 190 -8.53 10.60 -9.87
N ALA A 191 -8.33 9.40 -9.31
CA ALA A 191 -7.00 8.95 -8.99
C ALA A 191 -6.25 8.46 -10.25
N ASP A 192 -4.95 8.64 -10.23
CA ASP A 192 -4.03 8.14 -11.27
C ASP A 192 -3.65 6.69 -11.02
N VAL A 193 -3.56 6.31 -9.74
CA VAL A 193 -3.21 4.95 -9.30
C VAL A 193 -4.13 4.54 -8.17
N TYR A 194 -4.70 3.35 -8.30
CA TYR A 194 -5.53 2.67 -7.31
C TYR A 194 -4.74 1.48 -6.76
N ILE A 195 -4.53 1.44 -5.46
CA ILE A 195 -3.70 0.44 -4.78
C ILE A 195 -4.56 -0.34 -3.80
N SER A 196 -4.67 -1.65 -4.01
CA SER A 196 -5.46 -2.55 -3.17
C SER A 196 -4.59 -3.60 -2.50
N GLY A 197 -4.71 -3.76 -1.20
CA GLY A 197 -4.17 -4.85 -0.41
C GLY A 197 -5.07 -6.09 -0.37
N HIS A 198 -5.04 -6.84 0.73
CA HIS A 198 -5.88 -7.99 1.09
C HIS A 198 -5.74 -9.23 0.20
N SER A 199 -5.62 -9.03 -1.09
CA SER A 199 -5.66 -10.14 -2.05
C SER A 199 -4.31 -10.82 -2.29
N HIS A 200 -3.22 -10.28 -1.75
CA HIS A 200 -1.83 -10.74 -1.87
C HIS A 200 -1.35 -10.91 -3.32
N GLY A 201 -2.05 -10.29 -4.28
CA GLY A 201 -1.72 -10.44 -5.71
C GLY A 201 -0.56 -9.55 -6.14
N HIS A 202 0.28 -10.05 -7.05
CA HIS A 202 1.29 -9.27 -7.75
C HIS A 202 0.79 -9.02 -9.19
N THR A 203 -0.10 -8.06 -9.35
CA THR A 203 -0.74 -7.79 -10.65
C THR A 203 -1.03 -6.30 -10.76
N ALA A 204 -0.87 -5.77 -11.94
CA ALA A 204 -1.28 -4.41 -12.26
C ALA A 204 -2.02 -4.38 -13.60
N ASP A 205 -2.97 -3.47 -13.71
CA ASP A 205 -3.69 -3.21 -14.95
C ASP A 205 -3.66 -1.71 -15.28
N ARG A 206 -3.66 -1.41 -16.57
CA ARG A 206 -3.78 -0.05 -17.09
C ARG A 206 -5.14 0.11 -17.75
N VAL A 207 -5.89 1.09 -17.28
CA VAL A 207 -7.18 1.48 -17.87
C VAL A 207 -7.01 2.81 -18.60
N ASP A 208 -7.41 2.84 -19.86
CA ASP A 208 -7.49 4.06 -20.66
C ASP A 208 -8.93 4.58 -20.63
N ARG A 209 -9.14 5.86 -20.34
CA ARG A 209 -10.46 6.49 -20.33
C ARG A 209 -10.46 7.83 -21.07
N ILE A 210 -11.59 8.15 -21.65
CA ILE A 210 -11.81 9.46 -22.29
C ILE A 210 -12.39 10.43 -21.25
N VAL A 211 -11.75 11.57 -21.09
CA VAL A 211 -12.18 12.64 -20.16
C VAL A 211 -12.44 13.91 -20.96
N VAL A 212 -13.60 14.52 -20.70
CA VAL A 212 -13.96 15.83 -21.25
C VAL A 212 -13.54 16.91 -20.26
N ASP A 213 -12.77 17.88 -20.72
CA ASP A 213 -12.45 19.11 -19.99
C ASP A 213 -13.40 20.22 -20.43
N PRO A 214 -14.47 20.52 -19.66
CA PRO A 214 -15.47 21.50 -20.06
C PRO A 214 -14.96 22.95 -19.99
N GLN A 215 -13.88 23.20 -19.23
CA GLN A 215 -13.33 24.57 -19.13
C GLN A 215 -12.48 24.91 -20.36
N ASN A 216 -11.75 23.94 -20.89
CA ASN A 216 -10.89 24.14 -22.05
C ASN A 216 -11.51 23.62 -23.36
N ASN A 217 -12.75 23.09 -23.33
CA ASN A 217 -13.46 22.51 -24.48
C ASN A 217 -12.61 21.44 -25.21
N THR A 218 -11.93 20.60 -24.45
CA THR A 218 -11.07 19.55 -25.00
C THR A 218 -11.48 18.16 -24.53
N VAL A 219 -11.16 17.16 -25.33
CA VAL A 219 -11.31 15.75 -25.00
C VAL A 219 -9.91 15.14 -24.97
N ARG A 220 -9.59 14.43 -23.91
CA ARG A 220 -8.26 13.79 -23.77
C ARG A 220 -8.40 12.35 -23.33
N ASN A 221 -7.40 11.55 -23.69
CA ASN A 221 -7.23 10.21 -23.13
C ASN A 221 -6.42 10.33 -21.83
N GLU A 222 -6.95 9.77 -20.75
CA GLU A 222 -6.27 9.63 -19.48
C GLU A 222 -5.98 8.15 -19.21
N LYS A 223 -4.81 7.90 -18.62
CA LYS A 223 -4.41 6.58 -18.13
C LYS A 223 -4.55 6.55 -16.62
N LEU A 224 -5.14 5.50 -16.10
CA LEU A 224 -5.09 5.16 -14.69
C LEU A 224 -4.60 3.73 -14.52
N TYR A 225 -4.17 3.41 -13.32
CA TYR A 225 -3.58 2.11 -13.01
C TYR A 225 -4.24 1.52 -11.76
N VAL A 226 -4.51 0.22 -11.82
CA VAL A 226 -5.00 -0.56 -10.68
C VAL A 226 -3.92 -1.56 -10.30
N VAL A 227 -3.50 -1.57 -9.05
CA VAL A 227 -2.34 -2.33 -8.57
C VAL A 227 -2.72 -3.12 -7.32
N LEU A 228 -2.38 -4.39 -7.30
CA LEU A 228 -2.45 -5.23 -6.10
C LEU A 228 -1.12 -5.14 -5.35
N ALA A 229 -1.17 -4.93 -4.03
CA ALA A 229 0.00 -4.57 -3.22
C ALA A 229 1.04 -5.70 -3.04
N GLY A 230 0.64 -6.96 -3.28
CA GLY A 230 1.49 -8.10 -2.95
C GLY A 230 1.58 -8.34 -1.44
N SER A 231 2.35 -9.35 -1.04
CA SER A 231 2.58 -9.65 0.37
C SER A 231 3.94 -10.30 0.60
N PHE A 232 4.35 -10.40 1.87
CA PHE A 232 5.54 -11.13 2.29
C PHE A 232 5.20 -12.54 2.83
N LEU A 233 4.21 -13.21 2.22
CA LEU A 233 3.82 -14.57 2.57
C LEU A 233 4.42 -15.58 1.59
N SER A 234 5.05 -16.61 2.11
CA SER A 234 5.47 -17.77 1.35
C SER A 234 4.31 -18.75 1.11
N TYR A 235 4.45 -19.62 0.10
CA TYR A 235 3.43 -20.64 -0.18
C TYR A 235 3.50 -21.79 0.81
N ALA A 236 2.79 -21.65 1.93
CA ALA A 236 2.73 -22.65 3.01
C ALA A 236 1.35 -22.66 3.69
N GLY A 237 1.22 -23.33 4.81
CA GLY A 237 0.11 -23.25 5.73
C GLY A 237 -1.28 -23.29 5.08
N TYR A 238 -2.06 -22.27 5.33
CA TYR A 238 -3.44 -22.15 4.82
C TYR A 238 -3.52 -22.17 3.29
N ALA A 239 -2.64 -21.44 2.59
CA ALA A 239 -2.67 -21.37 1.13
C ALA A 239 -2.47 -22.76 0.50
N LYS A 240 -1.56 -23.55 1.05
CA LYS A 240 -1.32 -24.94 0.63
C LYS A 240 -2.53 -25.84 0.93
N ARG A 241 -3.08 -25.76 2.16
CA ARG A 241 -4.27 -26.56 2.55
C ARG A 241 -5.49 -26.22 1.70
N ALA A 242 -5.68 -24.97 1.32
CA ALA A 242 -6.80 -24.49 0.50
C ALA A 242 -6.56 -24.67 -1.02
N ALA A 243 -5.44 -25.30 -1.44
CA ALA A 243 -5.04 -25.44 -2.84
C ALA A 243 -5.09 -24.12 -3.62
N MET A 244 -4.63 -23.04 -2.99
CA MET A 244 -4.51 -21.74 -3.64
C MET A 244 -3.32 -21.73 -4.59
N ALA A 245 -3.35 -20.89 -5.62
CA ALA A 245 -2.19 -20.70 -6.48
C ALA A 245 -1.03 -20.05 -5.70
N PRO A 246 0.22 -20.50 -5.89
CA PRO A 246 1.39 -19.81 -5.34
C PRO A 246 1.45 -18.38 -5.84
N LEU A 247 1.79 -17.45 -4.96
CA LEU A 247 2.03 -16.04 -5.27
C LEU A 247 3.50 -15.71 -4.98
N GLY A 248 4.04 -14.74 -5.70
CA GLY A 248 5.37 -14.22 -5.43
C GLY A 248 5.40 -13.47 -4.09
N THR A 249 6.55 -13.48 -3.42
CA THR A 249 6.80 -12.73 -2.20
C THR A 249 7.34 -11.34 -2.53
N GLY A 250 6.82 -10.29 -1.89
CA GLY A 250 7.27 -8.91 -2.06
C GLY A 250 6.16 -7.92 -2.38
N CYS A 251 6.52 -6.77 -2.91
CA CYS A 251 5.59 -5.72 -3.29
C CYS A 251 5.89 -5.15 -4.69
N PRO A 252 4.89 -4.63 -5.41
CA PRO A 252 5.10 -3.93 -6.66
C PRO A 252 5.88 -2.63 -6.45
N ARG A 253 6.55 -2.18 -7.51
CA ARG A 253 7.22 -0.88 -7.55
C ARG A 253 6.48 0.03 -8.52
N ILE A 254 5.86 1.07 -7.99
CA ILE A 254 5.13 2.07 -8.76
C ILE A 254 6.03 3.30 -8.89
N ARG A 255 6.56 3.56 -10.07
CA ARG A 255 7.39 4.74 -10.33
C ARG A 255 6.53 5.88 -10.88
N LEU A 256 6.50 6.97 -10.14
CA LEU A 256 5.95 8.26 -10.56
C LEU A 256 7.07 9.07 -11.23
N ASP A 257 6.85 9.60 -12.44
CA ASP A 257 7.86 10.40 -13.15
C ASP A 257 7.85 11.87 -12.68
N GLY A 258 9.03 12.45 -12.46
CA GLY A 258 9.18 13.82 -11.96
C GLY A 258 9.22 14.89 -13.06
N LYS A 259 9.25 14.51 -14.34
CA LYS A 259 9.34 15.45 -15.50
C LYS A 259 8.01 15.56 -16.25
N ARG A 260 7.25 14.47 -16.31
CA ARG A 260 5.94 14.42 -16.98
C ARG A 260 4.98 13.54 -16.18
N LYS A 261 3.68 13.73 -16.38
CA LYS A 261 2.68 12.88 -15.73
C LYS A 261 2.67 11.51 -16.39
N ASP A 262 3.45 10.58 -15.86
CA ASP A 262 3.59 9.21 -16.34
C ASP A 262 3.87 8.25 -15.18
N VAL A 263 3.32 7.05 -15.24
CA VAL A 263 3.44 6.02 -14.21
C VAL A 263 3.98 4.75 -14.85
N HIS A 264 4.97 4.14 -14.22
CA HIS A 264 5.50 2.85 -14.61
C HIS A 264 5.39 1.87 -13.44
N ILE A 265 4.84 0.69 -13.69
CA ILE A 265 4.63 -0.32 -12.66
C ILE A 265 5.43 -1.56 -13.01
N SER A 266 6.17 -2.08 -12.03
CA SER A 266 6.86 -3.36 -12.07
C SER A 266 6.28 -4.25 -10.97
N VAL A 267 5.72 -5.37 -11.34
CA VAL A 267 5.18 -6.40 -10.46
C VAL A 267 6.09 -7.61 -10.42
#